data_7733e348a1d6ad649194ba66b7501061
#
_entry.id   7733e348a1d6ad649194ba66b7501061
#
_cell.length_a   1.000
_cell.length_b   1.000
_cell.length_c   1.000
_cell.angle_alpha   90.00
_cell.angle_beta   90.00
_cell.angle_gamma   90.00
#
_symmetry.space_group_name_H-M   'P 1'
#
loop_
_entity.id
_entity.type
_entity.pdbx_description
1 polymer ?
#
loop_
_entity_poly.entity_id
_entity_poly.type
_entity_poly.pdbx_seq_one_letter_code
_entity_poly.pdbx_strand_id
1 'polypeptide(L)'
;FYNSDGSLGEMCGNGARCIARYGYEHGLAGESQRIETTAGLVTGERISRTLYRIRLNDPSVIDLHRSAEGCDCAYIELGDPGIPHAVLIKDDWDRVPEDELRTLGKKLRHSPAFPKGANVSFVKLIGKDEVKAVTYERGVEDFTLACGTGCGSIVTALALKGLVSGKNVKVSMPGGELFVTLTHESGTAHDVYLTGPTCVVFEGETKEI
;
A
#
# COMPACT_ATOMS: atom_id res chain seq x y z
N PHE A 1 0.34 -14.15 7.85
CA PHE A 1 -0.62 -13.10 8.23
C PHE A 1 -2.01 -13.68 8.34
N TYR A 2 -2.76 -13.20 9.32
CA TYR A 2 -4.17 -13.56 9.47
C TYR A 2 -5.00 -12.27 9.55
N ASN A 3 -6.14 -12.29 8.88
CA ASN A 3 -7.13 -11.24 8.99
C ASN A 3 -7.90 -11.35 10.32
N SER A 4 -8.64 -10.32 10.69
CA SER A 4 -9.41 -10.29 11.94
C SER A 4 -10.49 -11.39 12.06
N ASP A 5 -10.92 -11.93 10.93
CA ASP A 5 -11.89 -13.04 10.84
C ASP A 5 -11.22 -14.43 10.92
N GLY A 6 -9.89 -14.48 11.08
CA GLY A 6 -9.08 -15.70 11.14
C GLY A 6 -8.70 -16.28 9.76
N SER A 7 -9.09 -15.67 8.66
CA SER A 7 -8.66 -16.09 7.33
C SER A 7 -7.19 -15.72 7.08
N LEU A 8 -6.52 -16.49 6.21
CA LEU A 8 -5.15 -16.19 5.80
C LEU A 8 -5.14 -14.92 4.94
N GLY A 9 -4.33 -13.95 5.36
CA GLY A 9 -4.02 -12.78 4.55
C GLY A 9 -2.87 -13.08 3.56
N GLU A 10 -2.97 -12.53 2.37
CA GLU A 10 -1.96 -12.75 1.34
C GLU A 10 -0.64 -12.05 1.67
N MET A 11 -0.71 -10.74 1.95
CA MET A 11 0.44 -9.91 2.28
C MET A 11 -0.01 -8.61 2.98
N CYS A 12 0.76 -8.19 3.97
CA CYS A 12 0.57 -6.91 4.66
C CYS A 12 1.90 -6.16 4.75
N GLY A 13 2.07 -5.05 4.03
CA GLY A 13 3.30 -4.26 4.04
C GLY A 13 3.68 -3.72 5.43
N ASN A 14 2.71 -3.38 6.25
CA ASN A 14 2.93 -2.95 7.64
C ASN A 14 3.43 -4.13 8.49
N GLY A 15 2.75 -5.28 8.41
CA GLY A 15 3.13 -6.50 9.12
C GLY A 15 4.52 -7.00 8.71
N ALA A 16 4.85 -6.99 7.43
CA ALA A 16 6.16 -7.42 6.93
C ALA A 16 7.30 -6.54 7.48
N ARG A 17 7.10 -5.20 7.60
CA ARG A 17 8.10 -4.33 8.26
C ARG A 17 8.25 -4.67 9.75
N CYS A 18 7.15 -4.95 10.45
CA CYS A 18 7.20 -5.35 11.85
C CYS A 18 7.91 -6.69 12.04
N ILE A 19 7.66 -7.67 11.18
CA ILE A 19 8.35 -8.98 11.20
C ILE A 19 9.84 -8.81 10.91
N ALA A 20 10.22 -7.97 9.94
CA ALA A 20 11.63 -7.69 9.66
C ALA A 20 12.33 -7.05 10.87
N ARG A 21 11.66 -6.13 11.58
CA ARG A 21 12.18 -5.57 12.83
C ARG A 21 12.31 -6.62 13.91
N TYR A 22 11.26 -7.40 14.15
CA TYR A 22 11.27 -8.46 15.17
C TYR A 22 12.38 -9.46 14.93
N GLY A 23 12.53 -9.95 13.70
CA GLY A 23 13.57 -10.89 13.33
C GLY A 23 14.98 -10.36 13.61
N TYR A 24 15.23 -9.09 13.32
CA TYR A 24 16.52 -8.46 13.60
C TYR A 24 16.76 -8.26 15.11
N GLU A 25 15.80 -7.66 15.82
CA GLU A 25 15.96 -7.34 17.25
C GLU A 25 16.09 -8.59 18.13
N HIS A 26 15.54 -9.73 17.70
CA HIS A 26 15.64 -11.01 18.44
C HIS A 26 16.74 -11.94 17.88
N GLY A 27 17.59 -11.45 17.00
CA GLY A 27 18.71 -12.24 16.46
C GLY A 27 18.31 -13.43 15.60
N LEU A 28 17.06 -13.46 15.09
CA LEU A 28 16.56 -14.52 14.20
C LEU A 28 17.02 -14.33 12.76
N ALA A 29 17.31 -13.09 12.37
CA ALA A 29 17.78 -12.75 11.03
C ALA A 29 18.67 -11.51 11.06
N GLY A 30 19.42 -11.26 9.96
CA GLY A 30 20.27 -10.10 9.80
C GLY A 30 19.50 -8.84 9.34
N GLU A 31 20.22 -7.81 8.93
CA GLU A 31 19.64 -6.56 8.42
C GLU A 31 18.86 -6.75 7.12
N SER A 32 19.27 -7.70 6.27
CA SER A 32 18.54 -8.11 5.08
C SER A 32 17.90 -9.49 5.33
N GLN A 33 16.61 -9.61 5.06
CA GLN A 33 15.80 -10.77 5.42
C GLN A 33 14.92 -11.21 4.26
N ARG A 34 14.63 -12.52 4.24
CA ARG A 34 13.65 -13.12 3.33
C ARG A 34 12.50 -13.67 4.16
N ILE A 35 11.31 -13.20 3.88
CA ILE A 35 10.08 -13.52 4.62
C ILE A 35 9.17 -14.29 3.68
N GLU A 36 8.86 -15.54 4.00
CA GLU A 36 7.87 -16.32 3.25
C GLU A 36 6.46 -15.90 3.65
N THR A 37 5.65 -15.59 2.66
CA THR A 37 4.25 -15.20 2.82
C THR A 37 3.38 -16.00 1.86
N THR A 38 2.07 -15.98 2.04
CA THR A 38 1.12 -16.62 1.09
C THR A 38 1.14 -15.97 -0.30
N ALA A 39 1.57 -14.69 -0.38
CA ALA A 39 1.79 -14.00 -1.66
C ALA A 39 3.21 -14.21 -2.23
N GLY A 40 3.97 -15.16 -1.70
CA GLY A 40 5.33 -15.45 -2.11
C GLY A 40 6.40 -14.83 -1.20
N LEU A 41 7.62 -14.76 -1.73
CA LEU A 41 8.79 -14.30 -0.98
C LEU A 41 8.84 -12.77 -0.96
N VAL A 42 8.88 -12.21 0.24
CA VAL A 42 9.05 -10.78 0.51
C VAL A 42 10.45 -10.54 1.06
N THR A 43 11.15 -9.52 0.58
CA THR A 43 12.42 -9.11 1.17
C THR A 43 12.21 -7.92 2.09
N GLY A 44 12.85 -7.98 3.28
CA GLY A 44 12.85 -6.91 4.27
C GLY A 44 14.26 -6.42 4.52
N GLU A 45 14.43 -5.12 4.67
CA GLU A 45 15.72 -4.50 4.97
C GLU A 45 15.59 -3.51 6.13
N ARG A 46 16.53 -3.57 7.04
CA ARG A 46 16.69 -2.59 8.10
C ARG A 46 17.43 -1.36 7.56
N ILE A 47 16.78 -0.21 7.56
CA ILE A 47 17.39 1.07 7.15
C ILE A 47 17.96 1.82 8.36
N SER A 48 17.25 1.76 9.50
CA SER A 48 17.71 2.29 10.77
C SER A 48 17.05 1.52 11.93
N ARG A 49 17.25 1.99 13.15
CA ARG A 49 16.64 1.37 14.33
C ARG A 49 15.13 1.17 14.23
N THR A 50 14.41 2.10 13.65
CA THR A 50 12.94 2.07 13.57
C THR A 50 12.40 2.11 12.14
N LEU A 51 13.26 2.28 11.14
CA LEU A 51 12.87 2.41 9.74
C LEU A 51 13.24 1.13 8.99
N TYR A 52 12.24 0.52 8.35
CA TYR A 52 12.39 -0.71 7.59
C TYR A 52 11.80 -0.56 6.20
N ARG A 53 12.42 -1.22 5.23
CA ARG A 53 12.03 -1.26 3.83
C ARG A 53 11.62 -2.67 3.45
N ILE A 54 10.52 -2.78 2.72
CA ILE A 54 10.00 -4.04 2.19
C ILE A 54 9.91 -3.92 0.67
N ARG A 55 10.37 -4.93 -0.06
CA ARG A 55 10.08 -5.06 -1.48
C ARG A 55 8.67 -5.61 -1.63
N LEU A 56 7.78 -4.82 -2.19
CA LEU A 56 6.45 -5.26 -2.60
C LEU A 56 6.56 -6.08 -3.90
N ASN A 57 5.50 -6.79 -4.25
CA ASN A 57 5.43 -7.46 -5.55
C ASN A 57 5.31 -6.42 -6.66
N ASP A 58 5.89 -6.73 -7.82
CA ASP A 58 5.80 -5.87 -8.99
C ASP A 58 4.37 -5.85 -9.55
N PRO A 59 3.94 -4.79 -10.23
CA PRO A 59 2.63 -4.72 -10.85
C PRO A 59 2.46 -5.78 -11.94
N SER A 60 1.39 -6.56 -11.85
CA SER A 60 0.99 -7.51 -12.90
C SER A 60 -0.04 -6.93 -13.86
N VAL A 61 -0.81 -5.93 -13.43
CA VAL A 61 -1.75 -5.18 -14.25
C VAL A 61 -1.53 -3.70 -14.05
N ILE A 62 -1.40 -2.97 -15.17
CA ILE A 62 -1.29 -1.51 -15.20
C ILE A 62 -2.27 -0.98 -16.24
N ASP A 63 -3.27 -0.23 -15.80
CA ASP A 63 -4.21 0.49 -16.65
C ASP A 63 -4.34 1.92 -16.10
N LEU A 64 -3.79 2.88 -16.81
CA LEU A 64 -3.70 4.25 -16.30
C LEU A 64 -4.99 5.05 -16.47
N HIS A 65 -5.95 4.55 -17.25
CA HIS A 65 -7.19 5.26 -17.60
C HIS A 65 -8.38 4.32 -17.64
N ARG A 66 -8.87 3.91 -16.49
CA ARG A 66 -10.07 3.10 -16.37
C ARG A 66 -11.25 3.95 -15.92
N SER A 67 -12.33 3.90 -16.66
CA SER A 67 -13.57 4.56 -16.25
C SER A 67 -14.37 3.66 -15.32
N ALA A 68 -14.70 4.16 -14.14
CA ALA A 68 -15.53 3.49 -13.16
C ALA A 68 -16.43 4.50 -12.43
N GLU A 69 -17.73 4.25 -12.39
CA GLU A 69 -18.72 5.09 -11.68
C GLU A 69 -18.67 6.58 -12.05
N GLY A 70 -18.32 6.89 -13.33
CA GLY A 70 -18.16 8.24 -13.81
C GLY A 70 -16.84 8.92 -13.46
N CYS A 71 -15.91 8.19 -12.84
CA CYS A 71 -14.56 8.66 -12.51
C CYS A 71 -13.53 8.05 -13.48
N ASP A 72 -12.49 8.81 -13.82
CA ASP A 72 -11.25 8.27 -14.39
C ASP A 72 -10.30 7.90 -13.26
N CYS A 73 -9.78 6.68 -13.28
CA CYS A 73 -8.84 6.20 -12.29
C CYS A 73 -7.74 5.35 -12.94
N ALA A 74 -6.58 5.31 -12.33
CA ALA A 74 -5.61 4.27 -12.65
C ALA A 74 -5.97 2.99 -11.90
N TYR A 75 -5.85 1.84 -12.56
CA TYR A 75 -6.05 0.54 -11.96
C TYR A 75 -4.74 -0.25 -11.99
N ILE A 76 -4.27 -0.62 -10.82
CA ILE A 76 -3.00 -1.32 -10.61
C ILE A 76 -3.28 -2.60 -9.82
N GLU A 77 -2.73 -3.73 -10.28
CA GLU A 77 -2.66 -4.95 -9.46
C GLU A 77 -1.20 -5.21 -9.09
N LEU A 78 -0.88 -5.30 -7.82
CA LEU A 78 0.45 -5.67 -7.33
C LEU A 78 0.50 -7.16 -7.03
N GLY A 79 1.43 -7.88 -7.69
CA GLY A 79 1.61 -9.32 -7.53
C GLY A 79 0.79 -10.16 -8.52
N ASP A 80 0.99 -11.49 -8.45
CA ASP A 80 0.23 -12.49 -9.20
C ASP A 80 0.00 -13.73 -8.29
N PRO A 81 -1.25 -13.94 -7.83
CA PRO A 81 -2.45 -13.12 -8.05
C PRO A 81 -2.33 -11.72 -7.49
N GLY A 82 -2.81 -10.71 -8.27
CA GLY A 82 -2.63 -9.30 -7.95
C GLY A 82 -3.62 -8.75 -6.92
N ILE A 83 -3.14 -7.85 -6.06
CA ILE A 83 -3.97 -7.06 -5.16
C ILE A 83 -4.46 -5.83 -5.91
N PRO A 84 -5.78 -5.71 -6.16
CA PRO A 84 -6.33 -4.66 -7.01
C PRO A 84 -6.47 -3.33 -6.28
N HIS A 85 -6.02 -2.26 -6.94
CA HIS A 85 -6.13 -0.88 -6.48
C HIS A 85 -6.67 0.03 -7.58
N ALA A 86 -7.67 0.83 -7.26
CA ALA A 86 -8.12 1.96 -8.05
C ALA A 86 -7.56 3.25 -7.44
N VAL A 87 -6.81 4.02 -8.21
CA VAL A 87 -6.16 5.26 -7.78
C VAL A 87 -6.83 6.44 -8.47
N LEU A 88 -7.51 7.27 -7.70
CA LEU A 88 -8.18 8.47 -8.17
C LEU A 88 -7.39 9.72 -7.76
N ILE A 89 -6.93 10.48 -8.74
CA ILE A 89 -6.36 11.81 -8.49
C ILE A 89 -7.51 12.78 -8.32
N LYS A 90 -7.67 13.31 -7.12
CA LYS A 90 -8.74 14.22 -6.74
C LYS A 90 -8.21 15.27 -5.75
N ASP A 91 -7.84 16.43 -6.26
CA ASP A 91 -7.12 17.47 -5.50
C ASP A 91 -7.93 18.06 -4.33
N ASP A 92 -9.24 17.89 -4.34
CA ASP A 92 -10.16 18.41 -3.33
C ASP A 92 -10.70 17.34 -2.37
N TRP A 93 -10.23 16.09 -2.45
CA TRP A 93 -10.82 14.99 -1.68
C TRP A 93 -10.83 15.26 -0.16
N ASP A 94 -9.84 15.97 0.35
CA ASP A 94 -9.70 16.30 1.77
C ASP A 94 -10.62 17.48 2.21
N ARG A 95 -11.41 18.03 1.27
CA ARG A 95 -12.47 19.02 1.52
C ARG A 95 -13.86 18.44 1.31
N VAL A 96 -13.97 17.26 0.73
CA VAL A 96 -15.24 16.53 0.57
C VAL A 96 -15.63 15.98 1.94
N PRO A 97 -16.92 16.08 2.34
CA PRO A 97 -17.40 15.43 3.57
C PRO A 97 -17.05 13.94 3.57
N GLU A 98 -16.58 13.44 4.71
CA GLU A 98 -16.08 12.07 4.82
C GLU A 98 -17.11 11.03 4.41
N ASP A 99 -18.39 11.24 4.74
CA ASP A 99 -19.48 10.31 4.38
C ASP A 99 -19.74 10.27 2.87
N GLU A 100 -19.59 11.39 2.18
CA GLU A 100 -19.69 11.44 0.72
C GLU A 100 -18.51 10.71 0.07
N LEU A 101 -17.31 10.93 0.59
CA LEU A 101 -16.10 10.26 0.12
C LEU A 101 -16.17 8.74 0.38
N ARG A 102 -16.68 8.35 1.55
CA ARG A 102 -16.94 6.95 1.93
C ARG A 102 -17.96 6.30 1.00
N THR A 103 -19.03 6.99 0.68
CA THR A 103 -20.06 6.53 -0.27
C THR A 103 -19.48 6.29 -1.65
N LEU A 104 -18.65 7.22 -2.15
CA LEU A 104 -17.96 7.07 -3.43
C LEU A 104 -16.95 5.91 -3.38
N GLY A 105 -16.17 5.81 -2.31
CA GLY A 105 -15.22 4.72 -2.08
C GLY A 105 -15.89 3.36 -2.13
N LYS A 106 -17.00 3.20 -1.40
CA LYS A 106 -17.82 1.97 -1.39
C LYS A 106 -18.37 1.63 -2.78
N LYS A 107 -18.87 2.64 -3.49
CA LYS A 107 -19.44 2.46 -4.84
C LYS A 107 -18.37 1.98 -5.83
N LEU A 108 -17.21 2.62 -5.83
CA LEU A 108 -16.07 2.23 -6.65
C LEU A 108 -15.53 0.85 -6.27
N ARG A 109 -15.41 0.55 -4.96
CA ARG A 109 -14.96 -0.74 -4.43
C ARG A 109 -15.73 -1.93 -5.03
N HIS A 110 -17.02 -1.75 -5.30
CA HIS A 110 -17.91 -2.77 -5.84
C HIS A 110 -18.27 -2.55 -7.32
N SER A 111 -17.62 -1.62 -8.01
CA SER A 111 -17.93 -1.32 -9.40
C SER A 111 -17.70 -2.53 -10.31
N PRO A 112 -18.60 -2.78 -11.28
CA PRO A 112 -18.41 -3.80 -12.31
C PRO A 112 -17.11 -3.60 -13.14
N ALA A 113 -16.56 -2.38 -13.16
CA ALA A 113 -15.27 -2.11 -13.79
C ALA A 113 -14.10 -2.84 -13.11
N PHE A 114 -14.28 -3.32 -11.88
CA PHE A 114 -13.30 -4.08 -11.10
C PHE A 114 -13.86 -5.46 -10.72
N PRO A 115 -13.75 -6.48 -11.57
CA PRO A 115 -14.38 -7.79 -11.33
C PRO A 115 -13.94 -8.48 -10.03
N LYS A 116 -12.72 -8.21 -9.56
CA LYS A 116 -12.19 -8.68 -8.26
C LYS A 116 -12.52 -7.72 -7.10
N GLY A 117 -13.26 -6.63 -7.38
CA GLY A 117 -13.31 -5.45 -6.54
C GLY A 117 -11.96 -4.73 -6.49
N ALA A 118 -11.87 -3.60 -5.79
CA ALA A 118 -10.62 -2.86 -5.65
C ALA A 118 -10.52 -2.17 -4.29
N ASN A 119 -9.31 -2.00 -3.78
CA ASN A 119 -9.00 -0.95 -2.81
C ASN A 119 -9.06 0.39 -3.53
N VAL A 120 -9.69 1.39 -2.97
CA VAL A 120 -9.91 2.69 -3.63
C VAL A 120 -9.13 3.77 -2.91
N SER A 121 -8.15 4.35 -3.59
CA SER A 121 -7.31 5.41 -3.04
C SER A 121 -7.66 6.76 -3.67
N PHE A 122 -7.99 7.73 -2.81
CA PHE A 122 -8.13 9.13 -3.19
C PHE A 122 -6.81 9.85 -2.93
N VAL A 123 -6.29 10.53 -3.95
CA VAL A 123 -4.91 11.01 -3.97
C VAL A 123 -4.85 12.47 -4.37
N LYS A 124 -4.01 13.22 -3.67
CA LYS A 124 -3.70 14.63 -3.95
C LYS A 124 -2.19 14.83 -3.97
N LEU A 125 -1.69 15.47 -5.03
CA LEU A 125 -0.31 15.93 -5.04
C LEU A 125 -0.18 17.19 -4.18
N ILE A 126 0.78 17.21 -3.25
CA ILE A 126 1.02 18.34 -2.35
C ILE A 126 2.41 18.96 -2.55
N GLY A 127 3.26 18.34 -3.34
CA GLY A 127 4.60 18.82 -3.66
C GLY A 127 5.27 17.93 -4.69
N LYS A 128 6.51 18.28 -5.04
CA LYS A 128 7.34 17.41 -5.86
C LYS A 128 7.64 16.14 -5.06
N ASP A 129 7.25 14.98 -5.59
CA ASP A 129 7.41 13.70 -4.90
C ASP A 129 6.76 13.62 -3.50
N GLU A 130 5.70 14.42 -3.28
CA GLU A 130 4.91 14.40 -2.06
C GLU A 130 3.42 14.27 -2.38
N VAL A 131 2.79 13.27 -1.76
CA VAL A 131 1.41 12.86 -2.02
C VAL A 131 0.67 12.71 -0.70
N LYS A 132 -0.58 13.18 -0.65
CA LYS A 132 -1.52 12.90 0.44
C LYS A 132 -2.59 11.95 -0.06
N ALA A 133 -2.90 10.90 0.69
CA ALA A 133 -3.86 9.90 0.27
C ALA A 133 -4.66 9.32 1.43
N VAL A 134 -5.82 8.76 1.10
CA VAL A 134 -6.63 7.90 1.96
C VAL A 134 -7.13 6.72 1.13
N THR A 135 -7.24 5.54 1.75
CA THR A 135 -7.67 4.32 1.04
C THR A 135 -8.89 3.71 1.72
N TYR A 136 -9.95 3.50 0.94
CA TYR A 136 -11.08 2.66 1.29
C TYR A 136 -10.72 1.21 0.95
N GLU A 137 -10.53 0.37 1.96
CA GLU A 137 -9.95 -0.96 1.78
C GLU A 137 -11.00 -2.05 1.57
N ARG A 138 -10.70 -2.91 0.60
CA ARG A 138 -11.43 -4.14 0.34
C ARG A 138 -11.26 -5.11 1.52
N GLY A 139 -12.39 -5.57 2.07
CA GLY A 139 -12.41 -6.49 3.21
C GLY A 139 -12.47 -5.78 4.56
N VAL A 140 -12.04 -4.53 4.67
CA VAL A 140 -12.31 -3.65 5.81
C VAL A 140 -13.62 -2.91 5.60
N GLU A 141 -13.89 -2.54 4.35
CA GLU A 141 -15.09 -1.82 3.90
C GLU A 141 -15.22 -0.45 4.58
N ASP A 142 -14.10 0.19 4.83
CA ASP A 142 -13.97 1.55 5.35
C ASP A 142 -12.57 2.14 5.05
N PHE A 143 -12.38 3.42 5.38
CA PHE A 143 -11.06 4.06 5.34
C PHE A 143 -10.15 3.47 6.41
N THR A 144 -8.90 3.25 6.04
CA THR A 144 -7.87 2.75 6.96
C THR A 144 -6.81 3.80 7.22
N LEU A 145 -6.08 3.60 8.31
CA LEU A 145 -5.00 4.51 8.70
C LEU A 145 -3.80 4.45 7.75
N ALA A 146 -3.53 3.30 7.13
CA ALA A 146 -2.47 3.13 6.14
C ALA A 146 -2.65 1.84 5.33
N CYS A 147 -2.46 1.93 4.01
CA CYS A 147 -2.45 0.81 3.09
C CYS A 147 -1.10 0.75 2.36
N GLY A 148 -0.26 -0.23 2.70
CA GLY A 148 1.09 -0.33 2.15
C GLY A 148 1.09 -0.64 0.65
N THR A 149 0.31 -1.62 0.19
CA THR A 149 0.13 -1.93 -1.24
C THR A 149 -0.58 -0.79 -1.97
N GLY A 150 -1.48 -0.07 -1.29
CA GLY A 150 -2.09 1.15 -1.79
C GLY A 150 -1.05 2.23 -2.10
N CYS A 151 -0.09 2.47 -1.20
CA CYS A 151 1.00 3.41 -1.44
C CYS A 151 1.85 3.00 -2.64
N GLY A 152 2.20 1.71 -2.77
CA GLY A 152 2.90 1.17 -3.92
C GLY A 152 2.15 1.43 -5.23
N SER A 153 0.86 1.13 -5.26
CA SER A 153 -0.01 1.34 -6.44
C SER A 153 -0.19 2.81 -6.79
N ILE A 154 -0.35 3.69 -5.78
CA ILE A 154 -0.41 5.14 -5.95
C ILE A 154 0.83 5.66 -6.67
N VAL A 155 2.01 5.34 -6.12
CA VAL A 155 3.26 5.86 -6.68
C VAL A 155 3.55 5.24 -8.04
N THR A 156 3.20 3.97 -8.28
CA THR A 156 3.27 3.34 -9.59
C THR A 156 2.44 4.12 -10.63
N ALA A 157 1.18 4.37 -10.32
CA ALA A 157 0.29 5.12 -11.22
C ALA A 157 0.79 6.53 -11.49
N LEU A 158 1.20 7.25 -10.45
CA LEU A 158 1.66 8.64 -10.57
C LEU A 158 3.00 8.75 -11.30
N ALA A 159 3.95 7.84 -11.07
CA ALA A 159 5.24 7.81 -11.75
C ALA A 159 5.06 7.53 -13.25
N LEU A 160 4.22 6.56 -13.60
CA LEU A 160 3.92 6.25 -15.01
C LEU A 160 3.14 7.37 -15.71
N LYS A 161 2.37 8.18 -14.98
CA LYS A 161 1.76 9.42 -15.48
C LYS A 161 2.76 10.60 -15.55
N GLY A 162 4.00 10.45 -15.09
CA GLY A 162 5.02 11.51 -15.05
C GLY A 162 4.76 12.59 -13.99
N LEU A 163 3.93 12.31 -13.00
CA LEU A 163 3.54 13.26 -11.95
C LEU A 163 4.47 13.23 -10.73
N VAL A 164 5.18 12.13 -10.51
CA VAL A 164 6.21 11.97 -9.48
C VAL A 164 7.41 11.22 -10.07
N SER A 165 8.58 11.32 -9.44
CA SER A 165 9.81 10.71 -9.95
C SER A 165 9.91 9.19 -9.74
N GLY A 166 9.09 8.62 -8.85
CA GLY A 166 9.25 7.23 -8.39
C GLY A 166 10.43 7.00 -7.44
N LYS A 167 11.15 8.05 -7.04
CA LYS A 167 12.33 7.96 -6.13
C LYS A 167 12.00 8.56 -4.79
N ASN A 168 11.88 7.73 -3.76
CA ASN A 168 11.60 8.13 -2.38
C ASN A 168 10.38 9.05 -2.27
N VAL A 169 9.32 8.72 -2.99
CA VAL A 169 8.07 9.50 -2.99
C VAL A 169 7.40 9.35 -1.64
N LYS A 170 7.15 10.47 -0.98
CA LYS A 170 6.47 10.52 0.30
C LYS A 170 4.96 10.41 0.10
N VAL A 171 4.33 9.44 0.76
CA VAL A 171 2.88 9.26 0.81
C VAL A 171 2.41 9.47 2.24
N SER A 172 1.73 10.59 2.48
CA SER A 172 1.12 10.93 3.77
C SER A 172 -0.28 10.30 3.85
N MET A 173 -0.45 9.37 4.77
CA MET A 173 -1.70 8.68 5.09
C MET A 173 -2.20 9.14 6.46
N PRO A 174 -3.47 8.90 6.85
CA PRO A 174 -3.97 9.27 8.18
C PRO A 174 -3.14 8.72 9.35
N GLY A 175 -2.56 7.52 9.20
CA GLY A 175 -1.74 6.87 10.23
C GLY A 175 -0.26 7.23 10.20
N GLY A 176 0.19 8.06 9.26
CA GLY A 176 1.59 8.49 9.18
C GLY A 176 2.15 8.53 7.77
N GLU A 177 3.46 8.66 7.67
CA GLU A 177 4.17 8.79 6.40
C GLU A 177 4.84 7.49 5.99
N LEU A 178 4.70 7.15 4.72
CA LEU A 178 5.38 6.06 4.05
C LEU A 178 6.13 6.60 2.84
N PHE A 179 7.22 5.92 2.47
CA PHE A 179 8.02 6.30 1.33
C PHE A 179 8.06 5.15 0.32
N VAL A 180 7.83 5.46 -0.93
CA VAL A 180 7.88 4.48 -2.01
C VAL A 180 9.00 4.83 -2.99
N THR A 181 9.77 3.81 -3.35
CA THR A 181 10.75 3.89 -4.42
C THR A 181 10.45 2.77 -5.41
N LEU A 182 10.50 3.09 -6.70
CA LEU A 182 10.35 2.11 -7.77
C LEU A 182 11.18 2.52 -8.99
N THR A 183 11.41 1.56 -9.86
CA THR A 183 11.95 1.78 -11.20
C THR A 183 10.81 1.73 -12.20
N HIS A 184 10.76 2.67 -13.12
CA HIS A 184 9.76 2.69 -14.19
C HIS A 184 10.38 3.05 -15.53
N GLU A 185 9.97 2.35 -16.57
CA GLU A 185 10.45 2.57 -17.94
C GLU A 185 9.39 2.03 -18.92
N SER A 186 9.21 2.76 -20.03
CA SER A 186 8.39 2.30 -21.16
C SER A 186 6.99 1.79 -20.78
N GLY A 187 6.33 2.44 -19.81
CA GLY A 187 4.97 2.09 -19.39
C GLY A 187 4.89 0.93 -18.39
N THR A 188 6.03 0.42 -17.91
CA THR A 188 6.12 -0.61 -16.87
C THR A 188 6.75 -0.07 -15.61
N ALA A 189 6.53 -0.76 -14.49
CA ALA A 189 7.17 -0.46 -13.21
C ALA A 189 7.60 -1.75 -12.53
N HIS A 190 8.72 -1.71 -11.84
CA HIS A 190 9.27 -2.84 -11.09
C HIS A 190 10.10 -2.36 -9.90
N ASP A 191 10.56 -3.30 -9.07
CA ASP A 191 11.34 -3.01 -7.87
C ASP A 191 10.63 -2.01 -6.94
N VAL A 192 9.38 -2.30 -6.64
CA VAL A 192 8.55 -1.45 -5.78
C VAL A 192 8.92 -1.67 -4.32
N TYR A 193 9.57 -0.68 -3.72
CA TYR A 193 9.97 -0.69 -2.31
C TYR A 193 9.10 0.23 -1.48
N LEU A 194 8.63 -0.28 -0.35
CA LEU A 194 7.89 0.46 0.66
C LEU A 194 8.75 0.63 1.91
N THR A 195 9.07 1.85 2.26
CA THR A 195 9.84 2.21 3.46
C THR A 195 8.92 2.91 4.45
N GLY A 196 8.98 2.53 5.71
CA GLY A 196 8.18 3.15 6.75
C GLY A 196 8.65 2.81 8.16
N PRO A 197 8.19 3.58 9.15
CA PRO A 197 8.54 3.36 10.55
C PRO A 197 7.88 2.10 11.11
N THR A 198 8.48 1.60 12.18
CA THR A 198 7.96 0.54 13.04
C THR A 198 8.09 0.97 14.49
N CYS A 199 7.15 0.54 15.34
CA CYS A 199 7.16 0.84 16.78
C CYS A 199 6.82 -0.42 17.56
N VAL A 200 7.57 -0.73 18.61
CA VAL A 200 7.17 -1.69 19.64
C VAL A 200 6.28 -0.95 20.64
N VAL A 201 5.02 -1.33 20.72
CA VAL A 201 4.03 -0.61 21.54
C VAL A 201 3.95 -1.19 22.97
N PHE A 202 4.21 -2.48 23.13
CA PHE A 202 4.38 -3.14 24.43
C PHE A 202 5.07 -4.49 24.26
N GLU A 203 5.60 -5.00 25.37
CA GLU A 203 6.10 -6.36 25.50
C GLU A 203 5.38 -7.02 26.68
N GLY A 204 5.13 -8.32 26.60
CA GLY A 204 4.43 -9.05 27.64
C GLY A 204 4.63 -10.55 27.53
N GLU A 205 4.33 -11.27 28.60
CA GLU A 205 4.36 -12.72 28.67
C GLU A 205 2.95 -13.27 28.89
N THR A 206 2.58 -14.29 28.13
CA THR A 206 1.37 -15.07 28.40
C THR A 206 1.67 -16.11 29.46
N LYS A 207 0.81 -16.24 30.49
CA LYS A 207 0.87 -17.36 31.40
C LYS A 207 0.04 -18.49 30.82
N GLU A 208 0.57 -19.71 30.90
CA GLU A 208 -0.24 -20.92 30.65
C GLU A 208 -1.43 -20.93 31.62
N ILE A 209 -2.59 -21.28 31.11
CA ILE A 209 -3.84 -21.45 31.87
C ILE A 209 -3.99 -22.93 32.18
#